data_6d4adec42f7058265a33479656c331a1
#
_entry.id   6d4adec42f7058265a33479656c331a1
#
_cell.length_a   1.000
_cell.length_b   1.000
_cell.length_c   1.000
_cell.angle_alpha   90.00
_cell.angle_beta   90.00
_cell.angle_gamma   90.00
#
_symmetry.space_group_name_H-M   'P 1'
#
loop_
_entity.id
_entity.type
_entity.pdbx_description
1 polymer ?
#
loop_
_entity_poly.entity_id
_entity_poly.type
_entity_poly.pdbx_seq_one_letter_code
_entity_poly.pdbx_strand_id
1 'polypeptide(L)'
;MDYEQLVKTIDSLPPLSDSAMLIQKLYDEGAENVDIIKLVRIIESDALLAANILKMINAPFYGFSNKIASVAQAVSLFGTYTVYGLVTNYAMQEKIQAQTSSYNITSMQFNEMCQMQSHLMMQWYSKIDLRHAQFLAPLALIMEAGKLVLANEVAQSENSAAFKQGVSKSSNIQHFEYDFFGTTSYYVSGLLFEHWNLEPLYVKMLKNLDIEEEDIGSKMEYYIDTLDVVRTAVNVNNILTEKSIAEASLIVQDMNLDHFHFEKVANRIKAPFEKKRKQ
;
A
#
# COMPACT_ATOMS: atom_id res chain seq x y z
N MET A 1 -0.85 8.14 -22.66
CA MET A 1 0.52 8.60 -22.25
C MET A 1 1.51 7.65 -22.88
N ASP A 2 2.66 8.14 -23.31
CA ASP A 2 3.74 7.29 -23.81
C ASP A 2 4.49 6.67 -22.61
N TYR A 3 4.77 5.35 -22.68
CA TYR A 3 5.52 4.62 -21.65
C TYR A 3 6.91 5.25 -21.41
N GLU A 4 7.58 5.72 -22.47
CA GLU A 4 8.88 6.40 -22.34
C GLU A 4 8.79 7.67 -21.50
N GLN A 5 7.70 8.42 -21.61
CA GLN A 5 7.48 9.61 -20.81
C GLN A 5 7.28 9.26 -19.33
N LEU A 6 6.53 8.19 -19.05
CA LEU A 6 6.34 7.69 -17.69
C LEU A 6 7.67 7.31 -17.03
N VAL A 7 8.51 6.55 -17.74
CA VAL A 7 9.84 6.15 -17.24
C VAL A 7 10.69 7.38 -16.96
N LYS A 8 10.72 8.37 -17.87
CA LYS A 8 11.45 9.63 -17.65
C LYS A 8 10.95 10.40 -16.43
N THR A 9 9.64 10.42 -16.21
CA THR A 9 9.04 11.05 -15.02
C THR A 9 9.55 10.37 -13.75
N ILE A 10 9.56 9.03 -13.70
CA ILE A 10 10.07 8.26 -12.56
C ILE A 10 11.57 8.51 -12.35
N ASP A 11 12.37 8.46 -13.41
CA ASP A 11 13.82 8.64 -13.34
C ASP A 11 14.21 10.07 -12.86
N SER A 12 13.33 11.04 -13.07
CA SER A 12 13.53 12.43 -12.61
C SER A 12 13.17 12.65 -11.14
N LEU A 13 12.53 11.68 -10.47
CA LEU A 13 12.19 11.81 -9.06
C LEU A 13 13.45 11.89 -8.19
N PRO A 14 13.48 12.79 -7.19
CA PRO A 14 14.61 12.89 -6.29
C PRO A 14 14.71 11.63 -5.40
N PRO A 15 15.91 11.35 -4.85
CA PRO A 15 16.07 10.27 -3.87
C PRO A 15 15.16 10.47 -2.66
N LEU A 16 14.84 9.38 -1.96
CA LEU A 16 14.15 9.42 -0.68
C LEU A 16 14.94 10.27 0.33
N SER A 17 14.29 10.67 1.43
CA SER A 17 14.97 11.43 2.49
C SER A 17 16.10 10.61 3.10
N ASP A 18 17.12 11.31 3.65
CA ASP A 18 18.28 10.67 4.29
C ASP A 18 17.84 9.70 5.39
N SER A 19 16.85 10.07 6.21
CA SER A 19 16.29 9.22 7.24
C SER A 19 15.67 7.94 6.66
N ALA A 20 14.94 8.04 5.54
CA ALA A 20 14.35 6.87 4.87
C ALA A 20 15.44 5.96 4.28
N MET A 21 16.47 6.53 3.64
CA MET A 21 17.60 5.75 3.10
C MET A 21 18.42 5.08 4.20
N LEU A 22 18.64 5.73 5.34
CA LEU A 22 19.32 5.12 6.48
C LEU A 22 18.50 3.97 7.08
N ILE A 23 17.17 4.13 7.16
CA ILE A 23 16.28 3.08 7.63
C ILE A 23 16.29 1.91 6.63
N GLN A 24 16.19 2.17 5.33
CA GLN A 24 16.31 1.13 4.29
C GLN A 24 17.55 0.27 4.48
N LYS A 25 18.73 0.89 4.69
CA LYS A 25 19.97 0.18 4.96
C LYS A 25 19.95 -0.70 6.22
N LEU A 26 19.12 -0.41 7.22
CA LEU A 26 18.97 -1.28 8.38
C LEU A 26 18.26 -2.60 8.03
N TYR A 27 17.52 -2.63 6.93
CA TYR A 27 16.77 -3.80 6.48
C TYR A 27 17.52 -4.65 5.44
N ASP A 28 18.67 -4.19 4.93
CA ASP A 28 19.48 -4.91 3.94
C ASP A 28 19.93 -6.31 4.44
N GLU A 29 20.07 -6.49 5.77
CA GLU A 29 20.44 -7.77 6.40
C GLU A 29 19.23 -8.61 6.87
N GLY A 30 18.02 -8.21 6.46
CA GLY A 30 16.76 -8.83 6.87
C GLY A 30 16.11 -8.13 8.07
N ALA A 31 14.79 -8.03 8.04
CA ALA A 31 14.03 -7.28 9.05
C ALA A 31 14.05 -7.93 10.45
N GLU A 32 14.37 -9.22 10.55
CA GLU A 32 14.60 -9.92 11.81
C GLU A 32 15.91 -9.51 12.50
N ASN A 33 16.85 -8.92 11.76
CA ASN A 33 18.15 -8.48 12.27
C ASN A 33 18.20 -6.97 12.57
N VAL A 34 17.08 -6.27 12.39
CA VAL A 34 17.00 -4.82 12.56
C VAL A 34 17.29 -4.40 14.00
N ASP A 35 18.29 -3.55 14.19
CA ASP A 35 18.56 -2.88 15.46
C ASP A 35 17.43 -1.87 15.77
N ILE A 36 16.53 -2.29 16.65
CA ILE A 36 15.35 -1.49 17.06
C ILE A 36 15.76 -0.16 17.66
N ILE A 37 16.85 -0.11 18.46
CA ILE A 37 17.31 1.12 19.10
C ILE A 37 17.80 2.10 18.04
N LYS A 38 18.52 1.61 17.04
CA LYS A 38 19.01 2.43 15.94
C LYS A 38 17.86 2.91 15.05
N LEU A 39 16.89 2.04 14.74
CA LEU A 39 15.67 2.40 13.99
C LEU A 39 14.92 3.55 14.69
N VAL A 40 14.64 3.40 15.98
CA VAL A 40 13.95 4.43 16.79
C VAL A 40 14.72 5.75 16.75
N ARG A 41 16.04 5.72 16.96
CA ARG A 41 16.88 6.92 16.95
C ARG A 41 16.85 7.64 15.60
N ILE A 42 16.93 6.91 14.50
CA ILE A 42 16.88 7.51 13.15
C ILE A 42 15.52 8.20 12.93
N ILE A 43 14.42 7.54 13.28
CA ILE A 43 13.08 8.13 13.14
C ILE A 43 12.93 9.36 14.03
N GLU A 44 13.36 9.30 15.30
CA GLU A 44 13.25 10.40 16.25
C GLU A 44 14.19 11.57 15.94
N SER A 45 15.27 11.35 15.20
CA SER A 45 16.14 12.45 14.72
C SER A 45 15.50 13.30 13.63
N ASP A 46 14.47 12.79 12.94
CA ASP A 46 13.66 13.50 11.97
C ASP A 46 12.27 13.79 12.57
N ALA A 47 12.11 14.99 13.11
CA ALA A 47 10.90 15.38 13.84
C ALA A 47 9.63 15.29 12.97
N LEU A 48 9.74 15.59 11.66
CA LEU A 48 8.61 15.54 10.75
C LEU A 48 8.21 14.10 10.45
N LEU A 49 9.19 13.24 10.19
CA LEU A 49 8.98 11.80 10.00
C LEU A 49 8.34 11.20 11.27
N ALA A 50 8.91 11.45 12.45
CA ALA A 50 8.38 10.94 13.72
C ALA A 50 6.92 11.35 13.94
N ALA A 51 6.60 12.65 13.73
CA ALA A 51 5.24 13.16 13.88
C ALA A 51 4.26 12.50 12.89
N ASN A 52 4.66 12.29 11.64
CA ASN A 52 3.81 11.65 10.64
C ASN A 52 3.61 10.15 10.92
N ILE A 53 4.67 9.42 11.31
CA ILE A 53 4.55 8.03 11.73
C ILE A 53 3.56 7.90 12.90
N LEU A 54 3.70 8.73 13.94
CA LEU A 54 2.78 8.72 15.09
C LEU A 54 1.35 9.09 14.70
N LYS A 55 1.17 10.04 13.76
CA LYS A 55 -0.16 10.39 13.24
C LYS A 55 -0.80 9.20 12.50
N MET A 56 -0.05 8.51 11.66
CA MET A 56 -0.54 7.35 10.90
C MET A 56 -0.95 6.21 11.83
N ILE A 57 -0.10 5.88 12.82
CA ILE A 57 -0.34 4.80 13.78
C ILE A 57 -1.53 5.08 14.70
N ASN A 58 -1.80 6.34 15.02
CA ASN A 58 -2.96 6.74 15.81
C ASN A 58 -4.25 6.90 14.99
N ALA A 59 -4.27 6.42 13.74
CA ALA A 59 -5.49 6.43 12.96
C ALA A 59 -6.60 5.60 13.65
N PRO A 60 -7.86 6.09 13.67
CA PRO A 60 -8.94 5.49 14.46
C PRO A 60 -9.25 4.02 14.15
N PHE A 61 -8.99 3.57 12.92
CA PHE A 61 -9.29 2.18 12.54
C PHE A 61 -8.36 1.14 13.19
N TYR A 62 -7.20 1.56 13.74
CA TYR A 62 -6.37 0.66 14.56
C TYR A 62 -7.00 0.35 15.93
N GLY A 63 -8.00 1.13 16.36
CA GLY A 63 -8.81 0.84 17.54
C GLY A 63 -8.10 0.96 18.89
N PHE A 64 -7.00 1.69 18.97
CA PHE A 64 -6.32 1.90 20.23
C PHE A 64 -7.12 2.79 21.18
N SER A 65 -7.33 2.32 22.41
CA SER A 65 -7.99 3.09 23.46
C SER A 65 -7.14 4.26 23.96
N ASN A 66 -5.82 4.10 23.93
CA ASN A 66 -4.86 5.13 24.35
C ASN A 66 -3.98 5.53 23.15
N LYS A 67 -3.66 6.83 23.10
CA LYS A 67 -2.79 7.37 22.06
C LYS A 67 -1.36 6.82 22.22
N ILE A 68 -0.78 6.35 21.11
CA ILE A 68 0.62 5.98 21.02
C ILE A 68 1.44 7.27 20.97
N ALA A 69 2.31 7.46 21.97
CA ALA A 69 2.99 8.74 22.19
C ALA A 69 4.47 8.75 21.78
N SER A 70 5.08 7.57 21.48
CA SER A 70 6.50 7.49 21.10
C SER A 70 6.72 6.50 19.95
N VAL A 71 7.81 6.72 19.20
CA VAL A 71 8.25 5.81 18.13
C VAL A 71 8.61 4.44 18.70
N ALA A 72 9.26 4.39 19.86
CA ALA A 72 9.59 3.14 20.53
C ALA A 72 8.34 2.31 20.87
N GLN A 73 7.29 2.97 21.37
CA GLN A 73 5.98 2.32 21.59
C GLN A 73 5.36 1.81 20.27
N ALA A 74 5.47 2.61 19.21
CA ALA A 74 5.00 2.24 17.89
C ALA A 74 5.70 0.97 17.37
N VAL A 75 7.03 0.93 17.42
CA VAL A 75 7.82 -0.24 17.01
C VAL A 75 7.47 -1.48 17.84
N SER A 76 7.27 -1.31 19.15
CA SER A 76 6.90 -2.43 20.03
C SER A 76 5.52 -3.02 19.73
N LEU A 77 4.57 -2.20 19.30
CA LEU A 77 3.19 -2.63 19.03
C LEU A 77 2.98 -3.16 17.60
N PHE A 78 3.63 -2.54 16.64
CA PHE A 78 3.43 -2.82 15.21
C PHE A 78 4.53 -3.68 14.59
N GLY A 79 5.67 -3.78 15.27
CA GLY A 79 6.86 -4.44 14.75
C GLY A 79 7.67 -3.59 13.76
N THR A 80 8.89 -4.02 13.49
CA THR A 80 9.83 -3.32 12.63
C THR A 80 9.34 -3.22 11.19
N TYR A 81 8.77 -4.29 10.64
CA TYR A 81 8.26 -4.33 9.26
C TYR A 81 7.18 -3.29 8.99
N THR A 82 6.18 -3.18 9.88
CA THR A 82 5.10 -2.20 9.72
C THR A 82 5.64 -0.78 9.78
N VAL A 83 6.57 -0.51 10.69
CA VAL A 83 7.20 0.81 10.81
C VAL A 83 8.03 1.14 9.58
N TYR A 84 8.75 0.18 9.00
CA TYR A 84 9.43 0.34 7.71
C TYR A 84 8.47 0.74 6.59
N GLY A 85 7.34 0.03 6.45
CA GLY A 85 6.31 0.37 5.47
C GLY A 85 5.76 1.79 5.67
N LEU A 86 5.51 2.21 6.91
CA LEU A 86 5.04 3.57 7.22
C LEU A 86 6.07 4.64 6.85
N VAL A 87 7.35 4.40 7.14
CA VAL A 87 8.45 5.32 6.75
C VAL A 87 8.54 5.43 5.23
N THR A 88 8.55 4.29 4.54
CA THR A 88 8.62 4.24 3.07
C THR A 88 7.43 4.94 2.44
N ASN A 89 6.21 4.67 2.90
CA ASN A 89 5.00 5.32 2.41
C ASN A 89 5.06 6.86 2.57
N TYR A 90 5.49 7.32 3.74
CA TYR A 90 5.64 8.76 3.98
C TYR A 90 6.69 9.39 3.05
N ALA A 91 7.87 8.77 2.95
CA ALA A 91 8.97 9.27 2.12
C ALA A 91 8.59 9.33 0.62
N MET A 92 7.89 8.33 0.11
CA MET A 92 7.40 8.31 -1.27
C MET A 92 6.39 9.43 -1.53
N GLN A 93 5.41 9.62 -0.65
CA GLN A 93 4.40 10.67 -0.80
C GLN A 93 5.00 12.07 -0.74
N GLU A 94 6.03 12.27 0.10
CA GLU A 94 6.76 13.54 0.17
C GLU A 94 7.42 13.89 -1.18
N LYS A 95 7.98 12.89 -1.89
CA LYS A 95 8.67 13.10 -3.17
C LYS A 95 7.72 13.25 -4.36
N ILE A 96 6.61 12.54 -4.36
CA ILE A 96 5.69 12.54 -5.51
C ILE A 96 4.71 13.73 -5.46
N GLN A 97 4.28 14.21 -4.29
CA GLN A 97 3.32 15.32 -4.10
C GLN A 97 2.08 15.22 -4.99
N ALA A 98 1.38 14.10 -4.91
CA ALA A 98 0.38 13.73 -5.89
C ALA A 98 -0.97 14.44 -5.78
N GLN A 99 -1.61 14.66 -6.93
CA GLN A 99 -2.98 15.15 -7.07
C GLN A 99 -3.97 13.98 -7.15
N THR A 100 -4.21 13.29 -6.02
CA THR A 100 -5.06 12.09 -5.94
C THR A 100 -6.51 12.32 -6.41
N SER A 101 -6.93 13.58 -6.57
CA SER A 101 -8.25 13.94 -7.10
C SER A 101 -8.53 13.37 -8.50
N SER A 102 -7.49 12.96 -9.26
CA SER A 102 -7.65 12.24 -10.52
C SER A 102 -8.34 10.89 -10.33
N TYR A 103 -8.15 10.25 -9.18
CA TYR A 103 -8.86 9.02 -8.77
C TYR A 103 -10.13 9.28 -7.96
N ASN A 104 -10.68 10.49 -7.97
CA ASN A 104 -11.88 10.91 -7.22
C ASN A 104 -11.75 10.79 -5.70
N ILE A 105 -10.55 10.76 -5.16
CA ILE A 105 -10.28 10.69 -3.72
C ILE A 105 -9.31 11.81 -3.29
N THR A 106 -9.43 12.22 -2.03
CA THR A 106 -8.47 13.14 -1.42
C THR A 106 -7.20 12.40 -0.98
N SER A 107 -6.09 13.13 -0.76
CA SER A 107 -4.85 12.55 -0.23
C SER A 107 -5.07 11.87 1.13
N MET A 108 -6.00 12.37 1.95
CA MET A 108 -6.37 11.73 3.21
C MET A 108 -7.06 10.38 2.97
N GLN A 109 -8.02 10.32 2.04
CA GLN A 109 -8.72 9.08 1.68
C GLN A 109 -7.75 8.06 1.04
N PHE A 110 -6.80 8.53 0.23
CA PHE A 110 -5.76 7.67 -0.32
C PHE A 110 -4.92 7.02 0.79
N ASN A 111 -4.48 7.82 1.76
CA ASN A 111 -3.75 7.31 2.91
C ASN A 111 -4.58 6.33 3.76
N GLU A 112 -5.85 6.64 4.00
CA GLU A 112 -6.76 5.75 4.73
C GLU A 112 -6.94 4.40 3.99
N MET A 113 -7.05 4.43 2.66
CA MET A 113 -7.13 3.23 1.81
C MET A 113 -5.86 2.37 1.95
N CYS A 114 -4.68 2.95 1.74
CA CYS A 114 -3.40 2.23 1.86
C CYS A 114 -3.23 1.60 3.25
N GLN A 115 -3.51 2.37 4.31
CA GLN A 115 -3.43 1.87 5.67
C GLN A 115 -4.46 0.76 5.95
N MET A 116 -5.66 0.85 5.36
CA MET A 116 -6.68 -0.18 5.46
C MET A 116 -6.25 -1.48 4.79
N GLN A 117 -5.62 -1.40 3.63
CA GLN A 117 -5.04 -2.56 2.94
C GLN A 117 -4.00 -3.27 3.82
N SER A 118 -3.05 -2.51 4.37
CA SER A 118 -2.04 -3.05 5.29
C SER A 118 -2.65 -3.66 6.55
N HIS A 119 -3.63 -2.98 7.14
CA HIS A 119 -4.31 -3.46 8.35
C HIS A 119 -5.11 -4.73 8.09
N LEU A 120 -5.85 -4.79 6.96
CA LEU A 120 -6.57 -6.00 6.55
C LEU A 120 -5.61 -7.17 6.34
N MET A 121 -4.52 -6.96 5.61
CA MET A 121 -3.47 -7.96 5.40
C MET A 121 -2.99 -8.53 6.74
N MET A 122 -2.59 -7.67 7.67
CA MET A 122 -2.07 -8.11 8.97
C MET A 122 -3.14 -8.82 9.80
N GLN A 123 -4.37 -8.30 9.88
CA GLN A 123 -5.42 -8.87 10.74
C GLN A 123 -6.00 -10.19 10.21
N TRP A 124 -6.06 -10.32 8.88
CA TRP A 124 -6.53 -11.54 8.25
C TRP A 124 -5.44 -12.60 8.19
N TYR A 125 -4.32 -12.26 7.55
CA TYR A 125 -3.32 -13.24 7.13
C TYR A 125 -2.41 -13.71 8.28
N SER A 126 -2.28 -12.95 9.37
CA SER A 126 -1.49 -13.34 10.55
C SER A 126 -1.99 -14.63 11.24
N LYS A 127 -3.25 -15.01 11.02
CA LYS A 127 -3.82 -16.28 11.50
C LYS A 127 -3.42 -17.46 10.62
N ILE A 128 -3.06 -17.21 9.38
CA ILE A 128 -2.65 -18.21 8.39
C ILE A 128 -1.15 -18.39 8.49
N ASP A 129 -0.40 -17.30 8.28
CA ASP A 129 1.05 -17.25 8.41
C ASP A 129 1.49 -15.85 8.88
N LEU A 130 1.96 -15.79 10.14
CA LEU A 130 2.38 -14.51 10.73
C LEU A 130 3.60 -13.90 10.04
N ARG A 131 4.57 -14.73 9.60
CA ARG A 131 5.80 -14.22 8.94
C ARG A 131 5.47 -13.61 7.59
N HIS A 132 4.65 -14.30 6.80
CA HIS A 132 4.18 -13.77 5.53
C HIS A 132 3.29 -12.55 5.70
N ALA A 133 2.41 -12.51 6.71
CA ALA A 133 1.61 -11.32 7.02
C ALA A 133 2.49 -10.10 7.35
N GLN A 134 3.53 -10.29 8.16
CA GLN A 134 4.50 -9.26 8.49
C GLN A 134 5.28 -8.75 7.27
N PHE A 135 5.59 -9.63 6.33
CA PHE A 135 6.26 -9.28 5.08
C PHE A 135 5.34 -8.58 4.07
N LEU A 136 4.08 -9.05 3.92
CA LEU A 136 3.15 -8.53 2.92
C LEU A 136 2.39 -7.27 3.39
N ALA A 137 2.20 -7.05 4.69
CA ALA A 137 1.45 -5.90 5.17
C ALA A 137 2.14 -4.54 4.86
N PRO A 138 3.46 -4.38 4.96
CA PRO A 138 4.15 -3.19 4.45
C PRO A 138 3.98 -3.00 2.95
N LEU A 139 4.08 -4.07 2.16
CA LEU A 139 3.84 -4.00 0.72
C LEU A 139 2.41 -3.55 0.41
N ALA A 140 1.41 -4.12 1.08
CA ALA A 140 0.01 -3.68 0.95
C ALA A 140 -0.20 -2.20 1.32
N LEU A 141 0.62 -1.62 2.20
CA LEU A 141 0.59 -0.19 2.51
C LEU A 141 1.10 0.70 1.37
N ILE A 142 2.11 0.22 0.64
CA ILE A 142 2.86 1.04 -0.33
C ILE A 142 2.62 0.65 -1.78
N MET A 143 1.90 -0.45 -2.05
CA MET A 143 1.68 -0.96 -3.41
C MET A 143 0.92 -0.01 -4.33
N GLU A 144 0.17 0.93 -3.78
CA GLU A 144 -0.64 1.90 -4.52
C GLU A 144 0.16 3.15 -4.98
N ALA A 145 1.46 3.21 -4.70
CA ALA A 145 2.29 4.39 -4.96
C ALA A 145 2.30 4.83 -6.44
N GLY A 146 2.20 3.90 -7.37
CA GLY A 146 2.11 4.20 -8.81
C GLY A 146 0.89 5.04 -9.17
N LYS A 147 -0.22 4.93 -8.41
CA LYS A 147 -1.38 5.81 -8.60
C LYS A 147 -1.04 7.29 -8.39
N LEU A 148 -0.06 7.59 -7.53
CA LEU A 148 0.38 8.96 -7.29
C LEU A 148 1.05 9.56 -8.54
N VAL A 149 1.86 8.75 -9.25
CA VAL A 149 2.50 9.17 -10.51
C VAL A 149 1.45 9.33 -11.60
N LEU A 150 0.61 8.31 -11.82
CA LEU A 150 -0.44 8.35 -12.83
C LEU A 150 -1.45 9.48 -12.57
N ALA A 151 -1.77 9.78 -11.32
CA ALA A 151 -2.63 10.89 -10.94
C ALA A 151 -2.07 12.25 -11.38
N ASN A 152 -0.76 12.46 -11.21
CA ASN A 152 -0.09 13.69 -11.62
C ASN A 152 -0.08 13.85 -13.15
N GLU A 153 0.22 12.78 -13.87
CA GLU A 153 0.18 12.78 -15.35
C GLU A 153 -1.22 13.12 -15.89
N VAL A 154 -2.26 12.50 -15.30
CA VAL A 154 -3.64 12.79 -15.67
C VAL A 154 -4.03 14.22 -15.33
N ALA A 155 -3.63 14.75 -14.18
CA ALA A 155 -3.98 16.09 -13.75
C ALA A 155 -3.48 17.17 -14.70
N GLN A 156 -2.39 16.89 -15.43
CA GLN A 156 -1.77 17.78 -16.43
C GLN A 156 -2.31 17.55 -17.84
N SER A 157 -3.14 16.51 -18.06
CA SER A 157 -3.64 16.13 -19.37
C SER A 157 -5.04 16.69 -19.67
N GLU A 158 -5.35 16.87 -20.96
CA GLU A 158 -6.70 17.22 -21.43
C GLU A 158 -7.75 16.12 -21.12
N ASN A 159 -7.29 14.90 -20.87
CA ASN A 159 -8.12 13.73 -20.61
C ASN A 159 -8.53 13.56 -19.12
N SER A 160 -8.20 14.53 -18.26
CA SER A 160 -8.46 14.45 -16.81
C SER A 160 -9.94 14.16 -16.47
N ALA A 161 -10.88 14.82 -17.15
CA ALA A 161 -12.31 14.61 -16.94
C ALA A 161 -12.76 13.19 -17.36
N ALA A 162 -12.26 12.71 -18.51
CA ALA A 162 -12.56 11.36 -19.01
C ALA A 162 -12.02 10.29 -18.09
N PHE A 163 -10.79 10.45 -17.58
CA PHE A 163 -10.20 9.54 -16.61
C PHE A 163 -11.01 9.46 -15.32
N LYS A 164 -11.36 10.59 -14.71
CA LYS A 164 -12.21 10.65 -13.50
C LYS A 164 -13.54 9.92 -13.69
N GLN A 165 -14.18 10.13 -14.85
CA GLN A 165 -15.44 9.45 -15.18
C GLN A 165 -15.21 7.94 -15.34
N GLY A 166 -14.13 7.52 -15.98
CA GLY A 166 -13.77 6.12 -16.17
C GLY A 166 -13.53 5.43 -14.83
N VAL A 167 -12.73 6.02 -13.95
CA VAL A 167 -12.50 5.50 -12.58
C VAL A 167 -13.80 5.26 -11.83
N SER A 168 -14.73 6.24 -11.86
CA SER A 168 -16.02 6.11 -11.15
C SER A 168 -16.93 5.01 -11.68
N LYS A 169 -16.81 4.66 -12.96
CA LYS A 169 -17.65 3.65 -13.63
C LYS A 169 -17.03 2.28 -13.68
N SER A 170 -15.72 2.20 -13.50
CA SER A 170 -14.99 0.94 -13.63
C SER A 170 -15.26 0.01 -12.45
N SER A 171 -15.55 -1.24 -12.75
CA SER A 171 -15.56 -2.33 -11.78
C SER A 171 -14.16 -2.93 -11.56
N ASN A 172 -13.25 -2.73 -12.52
CA ASN A 172 -11.85 -3.17 -12.46
C ASN A 172 -10.94 -1.99 -12.81
N ILE A 173 -10.33 -1.39 -11.79
CA ILE A 173 -9.50 -0.19 -11.94
C ILE A 173 -8.22 -0.51 -12.73
N GLN A 174 -7.62 -1.66 -12.54
CA GLN A 174 -6.38 -2.08 -13.20
C GLN A 174 -6.58 -2.24 -14.69
N HIS A 175 -7.68 -2.87 -15.10
CA HIS A 175 -8.03 -2.98 -16.50
C HIS A 175 -8.29 -1.61 -17.12
N PHE A 176 -9.01 -0.74 -16.42
CA PHE A 176 -9.22 0.64 -16.87
C PHE A 176 -7.92 1.44 -16.98
N GLU A 177 -7.00 1.30 -16.03
CA GLU A 177 -5.67 1.94 -16.08
C GLU A 177 -4.89 1.44 -17.30
N TYR A 178 -4.89 0.11 -17.54
CA TYR A 178 -4.22 -0.48 -18.70
C TYR A 178 -4.78 0.04 -20.03
N ASP A 179 -6.09 0.10 -20.17
CA ASP A 179 -6.75 0.64 -21.38
C ASP A 179 -6.39 2.12 -21.60
N PHE A 180 -6.23 2.89 -20.51
CA PHE A 180 -5.99 4.32 -20.58
C PHE A 180 -4.50 4.68 -20.77
N PHE A 181 -3.58 3.96 -20.13
CA PHE A 181 -2.15 4.27 -20.09
C PHE A 181 -1.26 3.25 -20.81
N GLY A 182 -1.76 2.07 -21.15
CA GLY A 182 -0.97 0.93 -21.59
C GLY A 182 -0.16 0.26 -20.46
N THR A 183 -0.46 0.60 -19.21
CA THR A 183 0.18 0.06 -18.00
C THR A 183 -0.74 0.17 -16.80
N THR A 184 -0.41 -0.49 -15.68
CA THR A 184 -1.17 -0.40 -14.44
C THR A 184 -0.40 0.36 -13.36
N SER A 185 -1.13 0.90 -12.38
CA SER A 185 -0.50 1.57 -11.24
C SER A 185 0.40 0.65 -10.43
N TYR A 186 0.14 -0.66 -10.38
CA TYR A 186 1.01 -1.61 -9.68
C TYR A 186 2.33 -1.84 -10.41
N TYR A 187 2.29 -1.95 -11.74
CA TYR A 187 3.53 -2.00 -12.52
C TYR A 187 4.37 -0.74 -12.33
N VAL A 188 3.71 0.43 -12.34
CA VAL A 188 4.34 1.73 -12.06
C VAL A 188 4.91 1.78 -10.64
N SER A 189 4.23 1.21 -9.64
CA SER A 189 4.80 1.06 -8.29
C SER A 189 6.06 0.21 -8.30
N GLY A 190 6.10 -0.87 -9.09
CA GLY A 190 7.30 -1.69 -9.28
C GLY A 190 8.47 -0.88 -9.85
N LEU A 191 8.24 -0.02 -10.86
CA LEU A 191 9.25 0.87 -11.41
C LEU A 191 9.75 1.90 -10.38
N LEU A 192 8.85 2.48 -9.57
CA LEU A 192 9.22 3.38 -8.48
C LEU A 192 10.11 2.69 -7.44
N PHE A 193 9.75 1.47 -7.07
CA PHE A 193 10.51 0.71 -6.07
C PHE A 193 11.90 0.35 -6.59
N GLU A 194 12.01 0.02 -7.86
CA GLU A 194 13.30 -0.20 -8.52
C GLU A 194 14.14 1.08 -8.56
N HIS A 195 13.56 2.21 -8.94
CA HIS A 195 14.22 3.53 -8.95
C HIS A 195 14.80 3.90 -7.58
N TRP A 196 14.06 3.61 -6.50
CA TRP A 196 14.51 3.89 -5.13
C TRP A 196 15.24 2.73 -4.44
N ASN A 197 15.61 1.67 -5.17
CA ASN A 197 16.31 0.48 -4.68
C ASN A 197 15.61 -0.15 -3.46
N LEU A 198 14.27 -0.23 -3.47
CA LEU A 198 13.50 -0.91 -2.43
C LEU A 198 13.63 -2.44 -2.57
N GLU A 199 13.03 -3.18 -1.63
CA GLU A 199 13.09 -4.65 -1.56
C GLU A 199 12.85 -5.31 -2.93
N PRO A 200 13.83 -6.04 -3.51
CA PRO A 200 13.73 -6.61 -4.86
C PRO A 200 12.53 -7.55 -5.05
N LEU A 201 12.14 -8.27 -3.98
CA LEU A 201 10.98 -9.15 -4.02
C LEU A 201 9.68 -8.35 -4.17
N TYR A 202 9.59 -7.17 -3.55
CA TYR A 202 8.46 -6.25 -3.75
C TYR A 202 8.40 -5.73 -5.18
N VAL A 203 9.55 -5.35 -5.75
CA VAL A 203 9.64 -4.93 -7.17
C VAL A 203 9.08 -6.02 -8.08
N LYS A 204 9.55 -7.26 -7.89
CA LYS A 204 9.11 -8.40 -8.69
C LYS A 204 7.61 -8.66 -8.53
N MET A 205 7.08 -8.68 -7.30
CA MET A 205 5.64 -8.87 -7.07
C MET A 205 4.80 -7.80 -7.75
N LEU A 206 5.14 -6.52 -7.59
CA LEU A 206 4.37 -5.42 -8.15
C LEU A 206 4.37 -5.40 -9.68
N LYS A 207 5.51 -5.72 -10.31
CA LYS A 207 5.58 -5.82 -11.78
C LYS A 207 4.75 -6.97 -12.33
N ASN A 208 4.49 -8.01 -11.55
CA ASN A 208 3.72 -9.19 -11.95
C ASN A 208 2.30 -9.25 -11.35
N LEU A 209 1.86 -8.24 -10.62
CA LEU A 209 0.56 -8.27 -9.92
C LEU A 209 -0.65 -8.28 -10.88
N ASP A 210 -0.48 -7.71 -12.08
CA ASP A 210 -1.52 -7.61 -13.12
C ASP A 210 -1.15 -8.30 -14.42
N ILE A 211 0.02 -8.95 -14.48
CA ILE A 211 0.55 -9.59 -15.68
C ILE A 211 0.71 -11.08 -15.35
N GLU A 212 0.03 -11.93 -16.10
CA GLU A 212 0.26 -13.37 -16.04
C GLU A 212 1.56 -13.68 -16.81
N GLU A 213 2.70 -13.56 -16.16
CA GLU A 213 3.95 -14.13 -16.70
C GLU A 213 3.97 -15.63 -16.43
N GLU A 214 4.26 -16.40 -17.49
CA GLU A 214 4.50 -17.83 -17.36
C GLU A 214 5.73 -18.07 -16.45
N ASP A 215 5.53 -18.84 -15.35
CA ASP A 215 6.59 -19.35 -14.45
C ASP A 215 7.26 -18.33 -13.51
N ILE A 216 6.47 -17.57 -12.76
CA ILE A 216 7.00 -16.75 -11.62
C ILE A 216 7.30 -17.58 -10.36
N GLY A 217 6.88 -18.85 -10.35
CA GLY A 217 7.01 -19.79 -9.25
C GLY A 217 5.88 -19.73 -8.23
N SER A 218 5.44 -20.89 -7.75
CA SER A 218 4.24 -21.06 -6.92
C SER A 218 4.19 -20.19 -5.65
N LYS A 219 5.34 -19.92 -5.03
CA LYS A 219 5.40 -19.02 -3.85
C LYS A 219 5.10 -17.58 -4.21
N MET A 220 5.56 -17.12 -5.36
CA MET A 220 5.31 -15.76 -5.86
C MET A 220 3.85 -15.60 -6.23
N GLU A 221 3.28 -16.56 -6.98
CA GLU A 221 1.85 -16.61 -7.32
C GLU A 221 1.00 -16.49 -6.06
N TYR A 222 1.31 -17.30 -5.03
CA TYR A 222 0.58 -17.26 -3.77
C TYR A 222 0.65 -15.90 -3.05
N TYR A 223 1.78 -15.18 -3.13
CA TYR A 223 1.89 -13.82 -2.59
C TYR A 223 1.08 -12.82 -3.39
N ILE A 224 1.07 -12.95 -4.71
CA ILE A 224 0.27 -12.13 -5.62
C ILE A 224 -1.22 -12.31 -5.34
N ASP A 225 -1.70 -13.55 -5.25
CA ASP A 225 -3.09 -13.86 -4.90
C ASP A 225 -3.47 -13.28 -3.54
N THR A 226 -2.57 -13.36 -2.55
CA THR A 226 -2.79 -12.79 -1.21
C THR A 226 -2.93 -11.26 -1.27
N LEU A 227 -2.14 -10.58 -2.09
CA LEU A 227 -2.27 -9.13 -2.33
C LEU A 227 -3.55 -8.81 -3.11
N ASP A 228 -3.95 -9.67 -4.05
CA ASP A 228 -5.16 -9.51 -4.85
C ASP A 228 -6.43 -9.54 -3.99
N VAL A 229 -6.49 -10.43 -2.99
CA VAL A 229 -7.56 -10.42 -1.98
C VAL A 229 -7.69 -9.04 -1.33
N VAL A 230 -6.57 -8.44 -0.92
CA VAL A 230 -6.58 -7.18 -0.18
C VAL A 230 -6.96 -6.00 -1.07
N ARG A 231 -6.41 -5.90 -2.29
CA ARG A 231 -6.73 -4.82 -3.24
C ARG A 231 -8.16 -4.93 -3.78
N THR A 232 -8.72 -6.13 -3.87
CA THR A 232 -10.12 -6.35 -4.24
C THR A 232 -11.05 -5.89 -3.13
N ALA A 233 -10.77 -6.22 -1.88
CA ALA A 233 -11.57 -5.78 -0.73
C ALA A 233 -11.48 -4.27 -0.47
N VAL A 234 -10.32 -3.65 -0.80
CA VAL A 234 -10.03 -2.24 -0.49
C VAL A 234 -9.35 -1.58 -1.70
N ASN A 235 -10.05 -0.68 -2.36
CA ASN A 235 -9.56 0.08 -3.51
C ASN A 235 -10.16 1.50 -3.53
N VAL A 236 -9.82 2.31 -4.53
CA VAL A 236 -10.27 3.71 -4.65
C VAL A 236 -11.78 3.88 -4.69
N ASN A 237 -12.52 2.92 -5.22
CA ASN A 237 -13.98 2.93 -5.32
C ASN A 237 -14.67 2.24 -4.14
N ASN A 238 -14.00 1.29 -3.50
CA ASN A 238 -14.59 0.40 -2.50
C ASN A 238 -13.63 0.20 -1.32
N ILE A 239 -14.05 0.59 -0.13
CA ILE A 239 -13.33 0.29 1.10
C ILE A 239 -14.22 -0.62 1.95
N LEU A 240 -13.97 -1.92 1.89
CA LEU A 240 -14.69 -2.96 2.63
C LEU A 240 -16.22 -2.86 2.44
N THR A 241 -16.70 -2.60 1.21
CA THR A 241 -18.12 -2.68 0.88
C THR A 241 -18.57 -4.15 0.91
N GLU A 242 -19.87 -4.40 1.05
CA GLU A 242 -20.39 -5.78 0.99
C GLU A 242 -20.00 -6.48 -0.30
N LYS A 243 -20.05 -5.74 -1.43
CA LYS A 243 -19.66 -6.24 -2.74
C LYS A 243 -18.17 -6.59 -2.78
N SER A 244 -17.29 -5.68 -2.38
CA SER A 244 -15.83 -5.91 -2.45
C SER A 244 -15.35 -6.97 -1.48
N ILE A 245 -16.00 -7.13 -0.32
CA ILE A 245 -15.72 -8.23 0.61
C ILE A 245 -16.14 -9.57 -0.02
N ALA A 246 -17.32 -9.64 -0.66
CA ALA A 246 -17.78 -10.87 -1.32
C ALA A 246 -16.87 -11.25 -2.49
N GLU A 247 -16.45 -10.30 -3.32
CA GLU A 247 -15.52 -10.53 -4.43
C GLU A 247 -14.15 -11.04 -3.92
N ALA A 248 -13.59 -10.42 -2.89
CA ALA A 248 -12.34 -10.86 -2.28
C ALA A 248 -12.47 -12.24 -1.59
N SER A 249 -13.64 -12.54 -1.01
CA SER A 249 -13.95 -13.84 -0.40
C SER A 249 -13.89 -14.99 -1.42
N LEU A 250 -14.28 -14.76 -2.67
CA LEU A 250 -14.14 -15.74 -3.74
C LEU A 250 -12.67 -16.07 -4.02
N ILE A 251 -11.81 -15.07 -4.10
CA ILE A 251 -10.36 -15.28 -4.29
C ILE A 251 -9.79 -16.10 -3.12
N VAL A 252 -10.17 -15.77 -1.88
CA VAL A 252 -9.75 -16.54 -0.69
C VAL A 252 -10.20 -18.01 -0.79
N GLN A 253 -11.40 -18.26 -1.31
CA GLN A 253 -11.92 -19.61 -1.53
C GLN A 253 -11.13 -20.36 -2.62
N ASP A 254 -10.78 -19.68 -3.73
CA ASP A 254 -9.99 -20.25 -4.81
C ASP A 254 -8.56 -20.59 -4.36
N MET A 255 -8.01 -19.83 -3.41
CA MET A 255 -6.75 -20.14 -2.71
C MET A 255 -6.85 -21.30 -1.72
N ASN A 256 -8.03 -21.92 -1.55
CA ASN A 256 -8.32 -22.95 -0.56
C ASN A 256 -8.09 -22.49 0.89
N LEU A 257 -8.33 -21.21 1.19
CA LEU A 257 -8.25 -20.64 2.52
C LEU A 257 -9.64 -20.45 3.16
N ASP A 258 -9.67 -20.22 4.49
CA ASP A 258 -10.90 -19.97 5.23
C ASP A 258 -11.50 -18.59 4.90
N HIS A 259 -12.42 -18.56 3.95
CA HIS A 259 -13.11 -17.35 3.52
C HIS A 259 -14.07 -16.80 4.60
N PHE A 260 -14.64 -17.64 5.47
CA PHE A 260 -15.46 -17.16 6.59
C PHE A 260 -14.61 -16.40 7.62
N HIS A 261 -13.37 -16.84 7.85
CA HIS A 261 -12.43 -16.11 8.68
C HIS A 261 -12.11 -14.74 8.05
N PHE A 262 -11.85 -14.69 6.74
CA PHE A 262 -11.60 -13.44 6.01
C PHE A 262 -12.78 -12.46 6.17
N GLU A 263 -14.00 -12.89 5.85
CA GLU A 263 -15.21 -12.05 5.93
C GLU A 263 -15.44 -11.53 7.36
N LYS A 264 -15.23 -12.36 8.37
CA LYS A 264 -15.33 -11.95 9.78
C LYS A 264 -14.33 -10.87 10.14
N VAL A 265 -13.09 -10.99 9.66
CA VAL A 265 -12.04 -9.98 9.88
C VAL A 265 -12.38 -8.69 9.15
N ALA A 266 -12.71 -8.75 7.86
CA ALA A 266 -13.07 -7.61 7.04
C ALA A 266 -14.24 -6.81 7.65
N ASN A 267 -15.32 -7.50 8.06
CA ASN A 267 -16.48 -6.86 8.70
C ASN A 267 -16.14 -6.26 10.08
N ARG A 268 -15.25 -6.88 10.84
CA ARG A 268 -14.78 -6.33 12.12
C ARG A 268 -14.01 -5.02 11.93
N ILE A 269 -13.18 -4.94 10.89
CA ILE A 269 -12.40 -3.73 10.55
C ILE A 269 -13.31 -2.64 9.98
N LYS A 270 -14.29 -3.00 9.16
CA LYS A 270 -15.27 -2.08 8.56
C LYS A 270 -16.07 -1.29 9.61
N ALA A 271 -16.51 -1.94 10.67
CA ALA A 271 -17.45 -1.35 11.63
C ALA A 271 -16.98 -0.04 12.30
N PRO A 272 -15.72 0.10 12.79
CA PRO A 272 -15.20 1.37 13.30
C PRO A 272 -15.04 2.43 12.22
N PHE A 273 -14.65 2.03 11.00
CA PHE A 273 -14.44 2.93 9.87
C PHE A 273 -15.73 3.61 9.43
N GLU A 274 -16.84 2.88 9.33
CA GLU A 274 -18.15 3.43 8.97
C GLU A 274 -18.70 4.38 10.03
N LYS A 275 -18.48 4.08 11.33
CA LYS A 275 -18.93 4.97 12.41
C LYS A 275 -18.30 6.35 12.31
N LYS A 276 -17.02 6.42 11.95
CA LYS A 276 -16.30 7.70 11.79
C LYS A 276 -16.79 8.52 10.59
N ARG A 277 -17.17 7.88 9.49
CA ARG A 277 -17.66 8.57 8.28
C ARG A 277 -19.06 9.20 8.45
N LYS A 278 -19.80 8.78 9.49
CA LYS A 278 -21.15 9.30 9.81
C LYS A 278 -21.12 10.44 10.85
N GLN A 279 -19.98 10.76 11.43
CA GLN A 279 -19.71 11.89 12.33
C GLN A 279 -19.06 13.05 11.58
#